data_8a16545cc1d552568a496814a1bf7e98
#
_entry.id   8a16545cc1d552568a496814a1bf7e98
#
_cell.length_a   1.000
_cell.length_b   1.000
_cell.length_c   1.000
_cell.angle_alpha   90.00
_cell.angle_beta   90.00
_cell.angle_gamma   90.00
#
_symmetry.space_group_name_H-M   'P 1'
#
loop_
_entity.id
_entity.type
_entity.pdbx_description
1 polymer ?
#
loop_
_entity_poly.entity_id
_entity_poly.type
_entity_poly.pdbx_seq_one_letter_code
_entity_poly.pdbx_strand_id
1 'polypeptide(L)'
;MKFFQKIIFGISIITFIGLCYISSFNVFQTDDYIYASQTRDLGALENAFTLYKNWGGRYFTYSLNTIIPAGKSEFYWLPKVLPIAYFTLLICGFYNNLRFYFKQKKTEALEKSFILFLFYTVCLSSISEHYFWISGANVYFLSFILANFLIYFFGKFKHNKKVKPIIFLLIILLMGSNEFIAIYLLLFLILNFFLNKHKNNLIFLGIGIVGFLLSFLAPGNFNRMTESDANFWFTNVKRIGVFIINSGYVFLKIILILPLFIKTFEIEIKTILSKISITRLKIYLAFSVVTLLFSGFLILLNSSRTLEIITFYTLILSSLLVYHYFENFKKLFWVSALILLLPTINLFELKSTKFRLSYNINAIFQEVMYSKLAQYEEQVNARHRFLRNSKEPKIYLQPITSIPKILYFQELGTEDKINYINSQLEKFYKKEHIFLQSQ
;
A
#
# COMPACT_ATOMS: atom_id res chain seq x y z
N MET A 1 1.61 28.90 -15.48
CA MET A 1 2.15 27.66 -14.94
C MET A 1 2.27 27.69 -13.41
N LYS A 2 2.91 28.71 -12.82
CA LYS A 2 3.05 28.82 -11.34
C LYS A 2 1.72 28.87 -10.57
N PHE A 3 0.71 29.56 -11.08
CA PHE A 3 -0.61 29.65 -10.43
C PHE A 3 -1.31 28.30 -10.33
N PHE A 4 -1.36 27.55 -11.43
CA PHE A 4 -1.97 26.21 -11.45
C PHE A 4 -1.27 25.22 -10.49
N GLN A 5 0.07 25.22 -10.47
CA GLN A 5 0.82 24.37 -9.52
C GLN A 5 0.50 24.70 -8.06
N LYS A 6 0.29 25.98 -7.74
CA LYS A 6 -0.13 26.40 -6.38
C LYS A 6 -1.53 25.89 -6.01
N ILE A 7 -2.47 25.86 -6.97
CA ILE A 7 -3.80 25.26 -6.72
C ILE A 7 -3.67 23.79 -6.38
N ILE A 8 -2.94 23.00 -7.20
CA ILE A 8 -2.74 21.56 -6.95
C ILE A 8 -1.98 21.33 -5.65
N PHE A 9 -0.99 22.17 -5.34
CA PHE A 9 -0.31 22.13 -4.05
C PHE A 9 -1.27 22.42 -2.89
N GLY A 10 -2.15 23.41 -3.00
CA GLY A 10 -3.19 23.70 -2.02
C GLY A 10 -4.10 22.48 -1.77
N ILE A 11 -4.58 21.85 -2.85
CA ILE A 11 -5.37 20.60 -2.77
C ILE A 11 -4.58 19.49 -2.07
N SER A 12 -3.28 19.37 -2.37
CA SER A 12 -2.45 18.31 -1.75
C SER A 12 -2.26 18.53 -0.24
N ILE A 13 -2.11 19.78 0.21
CA ILE A 13 -2.04 20.12 1.63
C ILE A 13 -3.36 19.84 2.33
N ILE A 14 -4.49 20.26 1.75
CA ILE A 14 -5.82 19.99 2.31
C ILE A 14 -6.06 18.48 2.42
N THR A 15 -5.69 17.71 1.39
CA THR A 15 -5.78 16.24 1.41
C THR A 15 -4.92 15.63 2.53
N PHE A 16 -3.68 16.10 2.68
CA PHE A 16 -2.78 15.64 3.74
C PHE A 16 -3.35 15.95 5.13
N ILE A 17 -3.79 17.18 5.37
CA ILE A 17 -4.39 17.59 6.65
C ILE A 17 -5.66 16.78 6.92
N GLY A 18 -6.51 16.56 5.92
CA GLY A 18 -7.72 15.73 6.04
C GLY A 18 -7.39 14.29 6.44
N LEU A 19 -6.37 13.68 5.83
CA LEU A 19 -5.91 12.32 6.19
C LEU A 19 -5.32 12.28 7.60
N CYS A 20 -4.56 13.30 8.04
CA CYS A 20 -4.05 13.41 9.40
C CYS A 20 -5.20 13.54 10.41
N TYR A 21 -6.21 14.34 10.11
CA TYR A 21 -7.43 14.49 10.94
C TYR A 21 -8.17 13.15 11.06
N ILE A 22 -8.44 12.45 9.94
CA ILE A 22 -9.09 11.13 9.94
C ILE A 22 -8.25 10.12 10.74
N SER A 23 -6.91 10.17 10.62
CA SER A 23 -5.99 9.30 11.36
C SER A 23 -6.13 9.44 12.88
N SER A 24 -6.50 10.63 13.39
CA SER A 24 -6.66 10.85 14.83
C SER A 24 -7.80 10.03 15.47
N PHE A 25 -8.68 9.43 14.65
CA PHE A 25 -9.76 8.55 15.08
C PHE A 25 -9.53 7.08 14.72
N ASN A 26 -8.33 6.75 14.18
CA ASN A 26 -8.02 5.37 13.80
C ASN A 26 -7.83 4.48 15.03
N VAL A 27 -8.27 3.22 14.91
CA VAL A 27 -8.21 2.20 15.95
C VAL A 27 -7.64 0.90 15.38
N PHE A 28 -7.12 0.04 16.23
CA PHE A 28 -6.69 -1.30 15.82
C PHE A 28 -7.87 -2.13 15.34
N GLN A 29 -7.63 -2.96 14.31
CA GLN A 29 -8.67 -3.76 13.66
C GLN A 29 -8.16 -5.13 13.23
N THR A 30 -9.06 -6.09 13.16
CA THR A 30 -8.86 -7.40 12.53
C THR A 30 -7.51 -8.06 12.90
N ASP A 31 -6.64 -8.28 11.94
CA ASP A 31 -5.35 -9.00 12.11
C ASP A 31 -4.44 -8.37 13.16
N ASP A 32 -4.59 -7.08 13.47
CA ASP A 32 -3.84 -6.43 14.55
C ASP A 32 -4.04 -7.18 15.88
N TYR A 33 -5.27 -7.66 16.12
CA TYR A 33 -5.61 -8.46 17.32
C TYR A 33 -5.10 -9.90 17.25
N ILE A 34 -5.00 -10.50 16.05
CA ILE A 34 -4.37 -11.83 15.88
C ILE A 34 -2.90 -11.75 16.25
N TYR A 35 -2.17 -10.81 15.65
CA TYR A 35 -0.74 -10.64 15.97
C TYR A 35 -0.54 -10.38 17.47
N ALA A 36 -1.39 -9.54 18.07
CA ALA A 36 -1.30 -9.21 19.49
C ALA A 36 -1.60 -10.43 20.39
N SER A 37 -2.61 -11.25 20.08
CA SER A 37 -2.92 -12.48 20.85
C SER A 37 -1.81 -13.50 20.77
N GLN A 38 -1.30 -13.78 19.57
CA GLN A 38 -0.20 -14.72 19.36
C GLN A 38 1.08 -14.23 20.03
N THR A 39 1.37 -12.92 19.95
CA THR A 39 2.55 -12.36 20.63
C THR A 39 2.43 -12.43 22.16
N ARG A 40 1.23 -12.23 22.70
CA ARG A 40 0.99 -12.41 24.14
C ARG A 40 1.26 -13.84 24.59
N ASP A 41 0.87 -14.81 23.78
CA ASP A 41 0.92 -16.23 24.15
C ASP A 41 2.30 -16.86 23.86
N LEU A 42 3.02 -16.41 22.82
CA LEU A 42 4.30 -16.98 22.39
C LEU A 42 5.52 -16.05 22.64
N GLY A 43 5.29 -14.74 22.76
CA GLY A 43 6.35 -13.74 22.66
C GLY A 43 6.62 -13.32 21.21
N ALA A 44 7.19 -12.13 21.00
CA ALA A 44 7.32 -11.50 19.68
C ALA A 44 8.22 -12.30 18.72
N LEU A 45 9.37 -12.80 19.21
CA LEU A 45 10.32 -13.54 18.36
C LEU A 45 9.77 -14.90 17.94
N GLU A 46 9.21 -15.67 18.88
CA GLU A 46 8.63 -16.98 18.58
C GLU A 46 7.41 -16.86 17.69
N ASN A 47 6.58 -15.84 17.90
CA ASN A 47 5.45 -15.55 17.01
C ASN A 47 5.93 -15.21 15.59
N ALA A 48 6.95 -14.37 15.43
CA ALA A 48 7.50 -14.05 14.10
C ALA A 48 8.03 -15.32 13.38
N PHE A 49 8.68 -16.21 14.14
CA PHE A 49 9.18 -17.48 13.62
C PHE A 49 8.05 -18.46 13.25
N THR A 50 7.02 -18.51 14.06
CA THR A 50 5.81 -19.33 13.83
C THR A 50 5.07 -18.86 12.58
N LEU A 51 4.94 -17.54 12.37
CA LEU A 51 4.35 -16.97 11.17
C LEU A 51 5.18 -17.30 9.93
N TYR A 52 6.51 -17.23 10.02
CA TYR A 52 7.39 -17.61 8.92
C TYR A 52 7.27 -19.09 8.55
N LYS A 53 7.18 -19.96 9.54
CA LYS A 53 7.05 -21.41 9.33
C LYS A 53 5.67 -21.82 8.79
N ASN A 54 4.60 -21.21 9.30
CA ASN A 54 3.25 -21.71 9.08
C ASN A 54 2.40 -20.84 8.15
N TRP A 55 2.74 -19.54 7.98
CA TRP A 55 1.89 -18.61 7.25
C TRP A 55 2.51 -18.05 5.98
N GLY A 56 3.79 -17.65 6.01
CA GLY A 56 4.45 -17.14 4.79
C GLY A 56 5.78 -16.44 5.01
N GLY A 57 6.44 -16.09 3.90
CA GLY A 57 7.83 -15.63 3.89
C GLY A 57 8.06 -14.12 4.13
N ARG A 58 7.07 -13.36 4.54
CA ARG A 58 7.19 -11.92 4.81
C ARG A 58 7.93 -11.64 6.11
N TYR A 59 9.15 -12.15 6.25
CA TYR A 59 9.90 -12.16 7.51
C TYR A 59 10.04 -10.77 8.15
N PHE A 60 10.17 -9.69 7.38
CA PHE A 60 10.28 -8.34 7.93
C PHE A 60 8.93 -7.83 8.45
N THR A 61 7.90 -7.84 7.62
CA THR A 61 6.61 -7.24 7.99
C THR A 61 5.85 -8.07 9.04
N TYR A 62 6.00 -9.38 9.03
CA TYR A 62 5.49 -10.21 10.12
C TYR A 62 6.19 -9.90 11.44
N SER A 63 7.54 -9.82 11.45
CA SER A 63 8.28 -9.43 12.66
C SER A 63 7.86 -8.04 13.14
N LEU A 64 7.61 -7.10 12.23
CA LEU A 64 7.11 -5.78 12.61
C LEU A 64 5.72 -5.85 13.23
N ASN A 65 4.80 -6.64 12.66
CA ASN A 65 3.44 -6.79 13.17
C ASN A 65 3.41 -7.48 14.55
N THR A 66 4.34 -8.39 14.85
CA THR A 66 4.39 -9.06 16.16
C THR A 66 4.82 -8.13 17.29
N ILE A 67 5.48 -7.01 17.03
CA ILE A 67 5.87 -6.05 18.06
C ILE A 67 4.81 -4.95 18.30
N ILE A 68 3.73 -4.93 17.51
CA ILE A 68 2.66 -3.94 17.66
C ILE A 68 1.76 -4.32 18.85
N PRO A 69 1.63 -3.46 19.87
CA PRO A 69 0.91 -3.77 21.10
C PRO A 69 -0.59 -3.48 20.96
N ALA A 70 -1.27 -4.10 20.01
CA ALA A 70 -2.70 -3.90 19.81
C ALA A 70 -3.51 -4.29 21.07
N GLY A 71 -4.57 -3.59 21.32
CA GLY A 71 -5.49 -3.85 22.42
C GLY A 71 -5.01 -3.44 23.81
N LYS A 72 -3.78 -2.93 23.99
CA LYS A 72 -3.32 -2.35 25.23
C LYS A 72 -3.70 -0.86 25.30
N SER A 73 -4.34 -0.45 26.39
CA SER A 73 -4.86 0.92 26.54
C SER A 73 -3.79 2.00 26.42
N GLU A 74 -2.57 1.74 26.93
CA GLU A 74 -1.44 2.66 26.85
C GLU A 74 -0.99 2.95 25.42
N PHE A 75 -1.37 2.12 24.45
CA PHE A 75 -0.97 2.22 23.05
C PHE A 75 -2.10 2.57 22.09
N TYR A 76 -3.27 3.00 22.58
CA TYR A 76 -4.39 3.44 21.72
C TYR A 76 -4.07 4.66 20.86
N TRP A 77 -3.00 5.37 21.14
CA TRP A 77 -2.50 6.44 20.30
C TRP A 77 -1.74 5.93 19.05
N LEU A 78 -1.20 4.70 19.09
CA LEU A 78 -0.32 4.18 18.03
C LEU A 78 -1.03 4.10 16.66
N PRO A 79 -2.25 3.52 16.51
CA PRO A 79 -2.93 3.49 15.23
C PRO A 79 -3.27 4.88 14.69
N LYS A 80 -3.30 5.91 15.54
CA LYS A 80 -3.54 7.30 15.16
C LYS A 80 -2.30 7.97 14.60
N VAL A 81 -1.15 7.73 15.21
CA VAL A 81 0.11 8.41 14.88
C VAL A 81 0.89 7.70 13.76
N LEU A 82 0.81 6.37 13.69
CA LEU A 82 1.59 5.60 12.74
C LEU A 82 1.29 5.94 11.26
N PRO A 83 0.03 6.10 10.82
CA PRO A 83 -0.26 6.56 9.46
C PRO A 83 0.34 7.95 9.17
N ILE A 84 0.26 8.89 10.10
CA ILE A 84 0.83 10.24 9.97
C ILE A 84 2.36 10.17 9.80
N ALA A 85 3.03 9.32 10.58
CA ALA A 85 4.46 9.08 10.43
C ALA A 85 4.79 8.53 9.03
N TYR A 86 3.99 7.58 8.53
CA TYR A 86 4.17 7.01 7.19
C TYR A 86 3.91 8.04 6.08
N PHE A 87 2.89 8.89 6.18
CA PHE A 87 2.66 9.99 5.23
C PHE A 87 3.88 10.93 5.19
N THR A 88 4.40 11.30 6.36
CA THR A 88 5.57 12.16 6.48
C THR A 88 6.82 11.51 5.86
N LEU A 89 7.06 10.23 6.14
CA LEU A 89 8.18 9.47 5.56
C LEU A 89 8.07 9.37 4.04
N LEU A 90 6.86 9.16 3.48
CA LEU A 90 6.65 9.13 2.04
C LEU A 90 6.98 10.49 1.40
N ILE A 91 6.49 11.59 1.98
CA ILE A 91 6.79 12.95 1.51
C ILE A 91 8.30 13.21 1.58
N CYS A 92 8.97 12.80 2.67
CA CYS A 92 10.43 12.88 2.80
C CYS A 92 11.15 12.06 1.72
N GLY A 93 10.67 10.86 1.39
CA GLY A 93 11.20 10.04 0.32
C GLY A 93 11.11 10.73 -1.03
N PHE A 94 9.94 11.28 -1.39
CA PHE A 94 9.74 12.05 -2.61
C PHE A 94 10.60 13.33 -2.64
N TYR A 95 10.66 14.08 -1.54
CA TYR A 95 11.49 15.27 -1.42
C TYR A 95 12.98 14.96 -1.68
N ASN A 96 13.51 13.91 -1.08
CA ASN A 96 14.90 13.51 -1.28
C ASN A 96 15.18 13.11 -2.73
N ASN A 97 14.28 12.38 -3.38
CA ASN A 97 14.39 11.99 -4.77
C ASN A 97 14.35 13.22 -5.70
N LEU A 98 13.42 14.15 -5.50
CA LEU A 98 13.31 15.37 -6.29
C LEU A 98 14.56 16.26 -6.16
N ARG A 99 15.05 16.43 -4.93
CA ARG A 99 16.28 17.18 -4.65
C ARG A 99 17.49 16.56 -5.32
N PHE A 100 17.61 15.25 -5.25
CA PHE A 100 18.78 14.53 -5.75
C PHE A 100 18.80 14.42 -7.27
N TYR A 101 17.73 13.90 -7.87
CA TYR A 101 17.71 13.58 -9.31
C TYR A 101 17.46 14.81 -10.20
N PHE A 102 16.69 15.78 -9.72
CA PHE A 102 16.28 16.96 -10.49
C PHE A 102 16.93 18.26 -10.01
N LYS A 103 17.73 18.21 -8.94
CA LYS A 103 18.45 19.37 -8.36
C LYS A 103 17.51 20.55 -8.04
N GLN A 104 16.26 20.28 -7.68
CA GLN A 104 15.27 21.31 -7.37
C GLN A 104 15.64 22.12 -6.13
N LYS A 105 15.17 23.38 -6.07
CA LYS A 105 15.25 24.21 -4.86
C LYS A 105 14.43 23.56 -3.72
N LYS A 106 14.78 23.83 -2.46
CA LYS A 106 14.13 23.24 -1.28
C LYS A 106 12.61 23.42 -1.29
N THR A 107 12.15 24.65 -1.53
CA THR A 107 10.72 24.98 -1.58
C THR A 107 9.99 24.25 -2.71
N GLU A 108 10.55 24.27 -3.93
CA GLU A 108 9.95 23.58 -5.07
C GLU A 108 9.88 22.08 -4.87
N ALA A 109 10.93 21.47 -4.35
CA ALA A 109 10.94 20.02 -4.04
C ALA A 109 9.90 19.68 -2.97
N LEU A 110 9.72 20.54 -1.96
CA LEU A 110 8.70 20.31 -0.93
C LEU A 110 7.29 20.42 -1.52
N GLU A 111 6.98 21.46 -2.28
CA GLU A 111 5.69 21.61 -2.97
C GLU A 111 5.38 20.39 -3.84
N LYS A 112 6.34 19.97 -4.67
CA LYS A 112 6.17 18.81 -5.57
C LYS A 112 6.10 17.48 -4.82
N SER A 113 6.73 17.35 -3.65
CA SER A 113 6.61 16.12 -2.84
C SER A 113 5.20 15.94 -2.28
N PHE A 114 4.54 17.01 -1.86
CA PHE A 114 3.12 16.97 -1.49
C PHE A 114 2.21 16.66 -2.68
N ILE A 115 2.52 17.22 -3.84
CA ILE A 115 1.77 16.90 -5.07
C ILE A 115 1.96 15.42 -5.46
N LEU A 116 3.18 14.85 -5.33
CA LEU A 116 3.39 13.41 -5.55
C LEU A 116 2.62 12.56 -4.54
N PHE A 117 2.55 12.99 -3.27
CA PHE A 117 1.72 12.34 -2.26
C PHE A 117 0.24 12.37 -2.65
N LEU A 118 -0.27 13.48 -3.17
CA LEU A 118 -1.63 13.56 -3.70
C LEU A 118 -1.84 12.55 -4.84
N PHE A 119 -0.95 12.52 -5.84
CA PHE A 119 -1.05 11.57 -6.94
C PHE A 119 -0.95 10.12 -6.48
N TYR A 120 -0.13 9.83 -5.49
CA TYR A 120 -0.10 8.52 -4.86
C TYR A 120 -1.45 8.17 -4.23
N THR A 121 -2.01 9.06 -3.43
CA THR A 121 -3.31 8.89 -2.77
C THR A 121 -4.45 8.68 -3.77
N VAL A 122 -4.48 9.41 -4.88
CA VAL A 122 -5.53 9.24 -5.91
C VAL A 122 -5.37 7.96 -6.72
N CYS A 123 -4.17 7.38 -6.77
CA CYS A 123 -3.95 6.08 -7.39
C CYS A 123 -4.47 4.91 -6.56
N LEU A 124 -4.64 5.06 -5.25
CA LEU A 124 -5.10 3.99 -4.38
C LEU A 124 -6.54 3.57 -4.69
N SER A 125 -6.79 2.27 -4.68
CA SER A 125 -8.13 1.70 -4.82
C SER A 125 -8.88 1.68 -3.48
N SER A 126 -8.15 1.48 -2.38
CA SER A 126 -8.66 1.48 -1.01
C SER A 126 -7.71 2.22 -0.08
N ILE A 127 -8.08 3.44 0.30
CA ILE A 127 -7.33 4.21 1.31
C ILE A 127 -7.38 3.49 2.66
N SER A 128 -8.53 2.96 3.04
CA SER A 128 -8.74 2.33 4.34
C SER A 128 -7.77 1.17 4.58
N GLU A 129 -7.64 0.27 3.62
CA GLU A 129 -6.76 -0.88 3.72
C GLU A 129 -5.28 -0.50 3.62
N HIS A 130 -4.97 0.52 2.82
CA HIS A 130 -3.59 0.89 2.53
C HIS A 130 -2.96 1.78 3.60
N TYR A 131 -3.74 2.71 4.16
CA TYR A 131 -3.24 3.68 5.13
C TYR A 131 -3.60 3.38 6.58
N PHE A 132 -4.82 2.87 6.83
CA PHE A 132 -5.40 2.85 8.17
C PHE A 132 -5.54 1.46 8.79
N TRP A 133 -5.44 0.39 8.01
CA TRP A 133 -5.27 -0.95 8.56
C TRP A 133 -3.80 -1.18 8.89
N ILE A 134 -3.44 -1.16 10.17
CA ILE A 134 -2.04 -1.09 10.63
C ILE A 134 -1.20 -2.26 10.10
N SER A 135 -1.66 -3.49 10.28
CA SER A 135 -0.96 -4.68 9.77
C SER A 135 -0.81 -4.65 8.25
N GLY A 136 -1.82 -4.16 7.53
CA GLY A 136 -1.77 -3.97 6.08
C GLY A 136 -0.83 -2.85 5.65
N ALA A 137 -0.87 -1.70 6.34
CA ALA A 137 0.01 -0.56 6.07
C ALA A 137 1.49 -0.94 6.21
N ASN A 138 1.83 -1.77 7.19
CA ASN A 138 3.18 -2.30 7.35
C ASN A 138 3.63 -3.15 6.16
N VAL A 139 2.72 -3.95 5.60
CA VAL A 139 3.02 -4.84 4.46
C VAL A 139 3.13 -4.06 3.14
N TYR A 140 2.19 -3.15 2.88
CA TYR A 140 2.06 -2.51 1.56
C TYR A 140 2.61 -1.10 1.53
N PHE A 141 2.17 -0.23 2.45
CA PHE A 141 2.52 1.18 2.44
C PHE A 141 3.97 1.45 2.88
N LEU A 142 4.39 0.84 3.99
CA LEU A 142 5.78 0.96 4.46
C LEU A 142 6.76 0.42 3.41
N SER A 143 6.43 -0.67 2.72
CA SER A 143 7.25 -1.21 1.66
C SER A 143 7.44 -0.24 0.50
N PHE A 144 6.39 0.49 0.11
CA PHE A 144 6.48 1.53 -0.90
C PHE A 144 7.37 2.71 -0.44
N ILE A 145 7.26 3.10 0.83
CA ILE A 145 8.12 4.13 1.42
C ILE A 145 9.60 3.70 1.36
N LEU A 146 9.90 2.49 1.81
CA LEU A 146 11.27 1.95 1.78
C LEU A 146 11.83 1.85 0.36
N ALA A 147 11.00 1.49 -0.63
CA ALA A 147 11.39 1.46 -2.04
C ALA A 147 11.78 2.86 -2.55
N ASN A 148 11.05 3.92 -2.15
CA ASN A 148 11.40 5.30 -2.49
C ASN A 148 12.74 5.73 -1.88
N PHE A 149 13.02 5.34 -0.64
CA PHE A 149 14.33 5.59 -0.03
C PHE A 149 15.43 4.77 -0.71
N LEU A 150 15.16 3.53 -1.10
CA LEU A 150 16.12 2.73 -1.85
C LEU A 150 16.52 3.41 -3.17
N ILE A 151 15.56 3.94 -3.93
CA ILE A 151 15.83 4.71 -5.17
C ILE A 151 16.77 5.89 -4.88
N TYR A 152 16.50 6.65 -3.82
CA TYR A 152 17.36 7.76 -3.41
C TYR A 152 18.78 7.31 -3.07
N PHE A 153 18.94 6.28 -2.24
CA PHE A 153 20.25 5.81 -1.83
C PHE A 153 21.04 5.13 -2.95
N PHE A 154 20.38 4.45 -3.90
CA PHE A 154 21.02 3.96 -5.12
C PHE A 154 21.60 5.10 -5.96
N GLY A 155 20.86 6.19 -6.13
CA GLY A 155 21.39 7.38 -6.80
C GLY A 155 22.59 7.96 -6.06
N LYS A 156 22.48 8.14 -4.75
CA LYS A 156 23.51 8.70 -3.89
C LYS A 156 24.78 7.84 -3.84
N PHE A 157 24.65 6.53 -3.97
CA PHE A 157 25.77 5.59 -3.98
C PHE A 157 26.81 5.87 -5.08
N LYS A 158 26.39 6.44 -6.21
CA LYS A 158 27.32 6.85 -7.29
C LYS A 158 28.34 7.88 -6.82
N HIS A 159 27.97 8.74 -5.87
CA HIS A 159 28.76 9.84 -5.34
C HIS A 159 29.32 9.57 -3.93
N ASN A 160 28.65 8.72 -3.15
CA ASN A 160 29.03 8.43 -1.76
C ASN A 160 28.88 6.93 -1.46
N LYS A 161 30.01 6.23 -1.39
CA LYS A 161 30.04 4.80 -1.11
C LYS A 161 29.67 4.43 0.34
N LYS A 162 29.71 5.39 1.27
CA LYS A 162 29.36 5.18 2.69
C LYS A 162 27.88 4.80 2.89
N VAL A 163 26.99 5.05 1.89
CA VAL A 163 25.59 4.65 1.95
C VAL A 163 25.33 3.16 1.62
N LYS A 164 26.38 2.41 1.27
CA LYS A 164 26.27 0.98 0.90
C LYS A 164 25.57 0.11 1.95
N PRO A 165 25.86 0.21 3.27
CA PRO A 165 25.17 -0.55 4.29
C PRO A 165 23.65 -0.25 4.37
N ILE A 166 23.25 1.00 4.13
CA ILE A 166 21.83 1.39 4.10
C ILE A 166 21.12 0.72 2.92
N ILE A 167 21.78 0.63 1.75
CA ILE A 167 21.23 -0.06 0.58
C ILE A 167 21.05 -1.55 0.90
N PHE A 168 22.02 -2.19 1.53
CA PHE A 168 21.92 -3.59 1.95
C PHE A 168 20.73 -3.81 2.88
N LEU A 169 20.61 -2.98 3.91
CA LEU A 169 19.48 -3.04 4.84
C LEU A 169 18.15 -2.90 4.11
N LEU A 170 18.02 -1.89 3.25
CA LEU A 170 16.78 -1.64 2.50
C LEU A 170 16.43 -2.80 1.55
N ILE A 171 17.42 -3.43 0.89
CA ILE A 171 17.19 -4.62 0.05
C ILE A 171 16.64 -5.76 0.90
N ILE A 172 17.28 -6.06 2.05
CA ILE A 172 16.84 -7.14 2.94
C ILE A 172 15.43 -6.88 3.46
N LEU A 173 15.12 -5.67 3.93
CA LEU A 173 13.80 -5.31 4.43
C LEU A 173 12.73 -5.43 3.34
N LEU A 174 13.02 -4.95 2.13
CA LEU A 174 12.07 -5.01 1.01
C LEU A 174 11.83 -6.45 0.53
N MET A 175 12.87 -7.29 0.48
CA MET A 175 12.71 -8.71 0.13
C MET A 175 11.83 -9.47 1.13
N GLY A 176 11.84 -9.08 2.41
CA GLY A 176 11.00 -9.68 3.47
C GLY A 176 9.69 -8.95 3.73
N SER A 177 9.30 -8.00 2.90
CA SER A 177 8.10 -7.20 3.15
C SER A 177 6.85 -7.73 2.42
N ASN A 178 6.94 -7.85 1.11
CA ASN A 178 5.82 -8.22 0.25
C ASN A 178 6.36 -8.91 -1.00
N GLU A 179 5.74 -10.00 -1.42
CA GLU A 179 6.19 -10.84 -2.54
C GLU A 179 6.30 -10.06 -3.86
N PHE A 180 5.36 -9.11 -4.09
CA PHE A 180 5.38 -8.26 -5.28
C PHE A 180 6.60 -7.38 -5.34
N ILE A 181 6.83 -6.64 -4.27
CA ILE A 181 7.98 -5.74 -4.17
C ILE A 181 9.27 -6.54 -4.27
N ALA A 182 9.32 -7.72 -3.65
CA ALA A 182 10.48 -8.60 -3.73
C ALA A 182 10.78 -9.03 -5.17
N ILE A 183 9.77 -9.45 -5.94
CA ILE A 183 9.91 -9.80 -7.36
C ILE A 183 10.38 -8.59 -8.16
N TYR A 184 9.71 -7.44 -8.04
CA TYR A 184 10.07 -6.23 -8.78
C TYR A 184 11.48 -5.76 -8.45
N LEU A 185 11.86 -5.80 -7.18
CA LEU A 185 13.20 -5.43 -6.76
C LEU A 185 14.25 -6.39 -7.29
N LEU A 186 14.00 -7.71 -7.22
CA LEU A 186 14.93 -8.71 -7.77
C LEU A 186 15.16 -8.48 -9.25
N LEU A 187 14.09 -8.27 -9.98
CA LEU A 187 14.16 -8.04 -11.42
C LEU A 187 14.85 -6.70 -11.75
N PHE A 188 14.60 -5.65 -10.96
CA PHE A 188 15.34 -4.41 -11.07
C PHE A 188 16.86 -4.62 -10.84
N LEU A 189 17.23 -5.40 -9.82
CA LEU A 189 18.64 -5.70 -9.53
C LEU A 189 19.30 -6.51 -10.65
N ILE A 190 18.59 -7.49 -11.22
CA ILE A 190 19.03 -8.26 -12.39
C ILE A 190 19.28 -7.33 -13.58
N LEU A 191 18.29 -6.49 -13.95
CA LEU A 191 18.44 -5.55 -15.06
C LEU A 191 19.57 -4.56 -14.82
N ASN A 192 19.67 -4.02 -13.62
CA ASN A 192 20.75 -3.08 -13.29
C ASN A 192 22.12 -3.72 -13.40
N PHE A 193 22.26 -5.00 -13.03
CA PHE A 193 23.50 -5.74 -13.22
C PHE A 193 23.84 -5.94 -14.70
N PHE A 194 22.88 -6.37 -15.51
CA PHE A 194 23.13 -6.59 -16.95
C PHE A 194 23.42 -5.30 -17.71
N LEU A 195 22.76 -4.20 -17.35
CA LEU A 195 22.97 -2.90 -17.99
C LEU A 195 24.26 -2.20 -17.52
N ASN A 196 24.69 -2.47 -16.29
CA ASN A 196 25.86 -1.84 -15.67
C ASN A 196 26.68 -2.91 -14.94
N LYS A 197 27.49 -3.68 -15.67
CA LYS A 197 28.33 -4.78 -15.16
C LYS A 197 29.40 -4.26 -14.18
N HIS A 198 29.00 -3.91 -12.96
CA HIS A 198 29.87 -3.39 -11.91
C HIS A 198 29.83 -4.32 -10.69
N LYS A 199 30.97 -4.56 -10.03
CA LYS A 199 31.11 -5.46 -8.87
C LYS A 199 30.08 -5.19 -7.78
N ASN A 200 29.77 -3.93 -7.50
CA ASN A 200 28.77 -3.61 -6.47
C ASN A 200 27.34 -4.02 -6.88
N ASN A 201 26.99 -3.94 -8.17
CA ASN A 201 25.68 -4.39 -8.63
C ASN A 201 25.53 -5.91 -8.51
N LEU A 202 26.60 -6.66 -8.69
CA LEU A 202 26.63 -8.10 -8.43
C LEU A 202 26.41 -8.39 -6.93
N ILE A 203 27.02 -7.62 -6.04
CA ILE A 203 26.83 -7.77 -4.59
C ILE A 203 25.39 -7.44 -4.20
N PHE A 204 24.80 -6.35 -4.72
CA PHE A 204 23.42 -6.01 -4.47
C PHE A 204 22.46 -7.09 -4.97
N LEU A 205 22.72 -7.64 -6.16
CA LEU A 205 21.96 -8.75 -6.72
C LEU A 205 22.09 -10.00 -5.85
N GLY A 206 23.30 -10.36 -5.39
CA GLY A 206 23.53 -11.50 -4.51
C GLY A 206 22.73 -11.40 -3.21
N ILE A 207 22.74 -10.23 -2.55
CA ILE A 207 21.92 -9.97 -1.35
C ILE A 207 20.43 -10.06 -1.68
N GLY A 208 20.02 -9.51 -2.83
CA GLY A 208 18.65 -9.61 -3.31
C GLY A 208 18.20 -11.05 -3.52
N ILE A 209 19.02 -11.88 -4.16
CA ILE A 209 18.73 -13.31 -4.36
C ILE A 209 18.59 -14.03 -3.03
N VAL A 210 19.52 -13.82 -2.08
CA VAL A 210 19.42 -14.45 -0.74
C VAL A 210 18.14 -14.03 -0.03
N GLY A 211 17.83 -12.72 0.02
CA GLY A 211 16.60 -12.23 0.65
C GLY A 211 15.33 -12.76 -0.03
N PHE A 212 15.35 -12.85 -1.37
CA PHE A 212 14.26 -13.42 -2.16
C PHE A 212 14.05 -14.90 -1.87
N LEU A 213 15.12 -15.70 -1.85
CA LEU A 213 15.03 -17.12 -1.51
C LEU A 213 14.52 -17.34 -0.08
N LEU A 214 14.99 -16.55 0.89
CA LEU A 214 14.45 -16.58 2.25
C LEU A 214 12.95 -16.30 2.29
N SER A 215 12.46 -15.36 1.50
CA SER A 215 11.02 -15.05 1.45
C SER A 215 10.23 -16.12 0.69
N PHE A 216 10.68 -16.52 -0.48
CA PHE A 216 9.92 -17.42 -1.36
C PHE A 216 9.93 -18.87 -0.91
N LEU A 217 11.06 -19.37 -0.38
CA LEU A 217 11.20 -20.74 0.12
C LEU A 217 10.76 -20.92 1.57
N ALA A 218 10.11 -19.91 2.16
CA ALA A 218 9.56 -20.03 3.51
C ALA A 218 8.56 -21.19 3.59
N PRO A 219 8.66 -22.07 4.63
CA PRO A 219 7.76 -23.23 4.76
C PRO A 219 6.27 -22.82 4.76
N GLY A 220 5.92 -21.69 5.38
CA GLY A 220 4.54 -21.20 5.43
C GLY A 220 3.92 -20.89 4.04
N ASN A 221 4.73 -20.59 3.03
CA ASN A 221 4.21 -20.43 1.66
C ASN A 221 3.71 -21.75 1.10
N PHE A 222 4.44 -22.86 1.35
CA PHE A 222 4.07 -24.20 0.89
C PHE A 222 2.85 -24.72 1.66
N ASN A 223 2.78 -24.49 2.97
CA ASN A 223 1.64 -24.90 3.80
C ASN A 223 0.33 -24.30 3.26
N ARG A 224 0.32 -23.01 2.91
CA ARG A 224 -0.86 -22.35 2.31
C ARG A 224 -1.20 -22.84 0.90
N MET A 225 -0.24 -23.34 0.14
CA MET A 225 -0.49 -23.88 -1.20
C MET A 225 -1.20 -25.25 -1.13
N THR A 226 -0.89 -26.06 -0.14
CA THR A 226 -1.52 -27.39 0.05
C THR A 226 -2.95 -27.29 0.55
N GLU A 227 -3.33 -26.23 1.23
CA GLU A 227 -4.72 -25.99 1.67
C GLU A 227 -5.66 -25.53 0.55
N SER A 228 -5.13 -25.13 -0.60
CA SER A 228 -5.93 -24.67 -1.75
C SER A 228 -6.33 -25.83 -2.66
N ASP A 229 -7.25 -26.67 -2.21
CA ASP A 229 -7.87 -27.70 -3.05
C ASP A 229 -8.79 -27.09 -4.09
N ALA A 230 -8.66 -27.54 -5.28
CA ALA A 230 -9.60 -27.67 -6.38
C ALA A 230 -8.99 -27.28 -7.74
N ASN A 231 -9.39 -27.90 -8.76
CA ASN A 231 -9.10 -27.70 -10.19
C ASN A 231 -8.13 -26.55 -10.52
N PHE A 232 -6.84 -26.83 -10.38
CA PHE A 232 -5.73 -25.88 -10.61
C PHE A 232 -5.93 -25.01 -11.87
N TRP A 233 -6.35 -25.64 -12.97
CA TRP A 233 -6.58 -24.94 -14.24
C TRP A 233 -7.75 -23.96 -14.19
N PHE A 234 -8.90 -24.36 -13.66
CA PHE A 234 -10.08 -23.51 -13.59
C PHE A 234 -9.84 -22.30 -12.68
N THR A 235 -9.18 -22.54 -11.56
CA THR A 235 -8.82 -21.48 -10.61
C THR A 235 -7.86 -20.47 -11.23
N ASN A 236 -6.85 -20.92 -11.98
CA ASN A 236 -5.88 -20.04 -12.62
C ASN A 236 -6.47 -19.25 -13.79
N VAL A 237 -7.32 -19.85 -14.62
CA VAL A 237 -8.05 -19.14 -15.69
C VAL A 237 -8.92 -18.02 -15.10
N LYS A 238 -9.64 -18.30 -14.01
CA LYS A 238 -10.44 -17.30 -13.29
C LYS A 238 -9.55 -16.16 -12.74
N ARG A 239 -8.39 -16.48 -12.19
CA ARG A 239 -7.41 -15.51 -11.69
C ARG A 239 -6.90 -14.59 -12.80
N ILE A 240 -6.56 -15.13 -13.96
CA ILE A 240 -6.14 -14.34 -15.13
C ILE A 240 -7.26 -13.40 -15.57
N GLY A 241 -8.51 -13.87 -15.63
CA GLY A 241 -9.66 -13.03 -15.96
C GLY A 241 -9.84 -11.86 -14.99
N VAL A 242 -9.78 -12.12 -13.68
CA VAL A 242 -9.85 -11.07 -12.65
C VAL A 242 -8.67 -10.10 -12.75
N PHE A 243 -7.46 -10.61 -13.03
CA PHE A 243 -6.29 -9.78 -13.24
C PHE A 243 -6.43 -8.85 -14.45
N ILE A 244 -6.92 -9.33 -15.57
CA ILE A 244 -7.15 -8.51 -16.79
C ILE A 244 -8.15 -7.39 -16.50
N ILE A 245 -9.27 -7.72 -15.84
CA ILE A 245 -10.31 -6.73 -15.48
C ILE A 245 -9.75 -5.68 -14.52
N ASN A 246 -9.04 -6.09 -13.47
CA ASN A 246 -8.43 -5.17 -12.53
C ASN A 246 -7.36 -4.29 -13.20
N SER A 247 -6.55 -4.84 -14.08
CA SER A 247 -5.53 -4.10 -14.83
C SER A 247 -6.17 -3.09 -15.77
N GLY A 248 -7.25 -3.45 -16.46
CA GLY A 248 -8.03 -2.55 -17.30
C GLY A 248 -8.63 -1.39 -16.51
N TYR A 249 -9.18 -1.66 -15.32
CA TYR A 249 -9.69 -0.65 -14.41
C TYR A 249 -8.58 0.31 -13.93
N VAL A 250 -7.43 -0.22 -13.53
CA VAL A 250 -6.26 0.58 -13.13
C VAL A 250 -5.78 1.44 -14.29
N PHE A 251 -5.70 0.89 -15.49
CA PHE A 251 -5.31 1.63 -16.69
C PHE A 251 -6.27 2.78 -17.00
N LEU A 252 -7.59 2.55 -16.92
CA LEU A 252 -8.60 3.60 -17.07
C LEU A 252 -8.40 4.73 -16.05
N LYS A 253 -8.18 4.38 -14.79
CA LYS A 253 -7.93 5.36 -13.73
C LYS A 253 -6.70 6.21 -14.01
N ILE A 254 -5.61 5.57 -14.47
CA ILE A 254 -4.36 6.25 -14.80
C ILE A 254 -4.54 7.20 -16.00
N ILE A 255 -5.14 6.76 -17.10
CA ILE A 255 -5.21 7.55 -18.33
C ILE A 255 -6.00 8.84 -18.13
N LEU A 256 -6.99 8.84 -17.25
CA LEU A 256 -7.82 10.00 -16.95
C LEU A 256 -7.08 11.09 -16.15
N ILE A 257 -6.10 10.71 -15.30
CA ILE A 257 -5.31 11.68 -14.52
C ILE A 257 -3.96 12.01 -15.16
N LEU A 258 -3.57 11.25 -16.19
CA LEU A 258 -2.27 11.35 -16.83
C LEU A 258 -1.96 12.74 -17.41
N PRO A 259 -2.90 13.45 -18.10
CA PRO A 259 -2.66 14.81 -18.58
C PRO A 259 -2.26 15.78 -17.47
N LEU A 260 -2.92 15.68 -16.32
CA LEU A 260 -2.63 16.52 -15.17
C LEU A 260 -1.25 16.22 -14.58
N PHE A 261 -0.90 14.92 -14.44
CA PHE A 261 0.41 14.50 -13.99
C PHE A 261 1.53 14.99 -14.91
N ILE A 262 1.37 14.78 -16.23
CA ILE A 262 2.34 15.23 -17.23
C ILE A 262 2.51 16.76 -17.17
N LYS A 263 1.42 17.52 -17.09
CA LYS A 263 1.48 18.98 -17.00
C LYS A 263 2.20 19.47 -15.76
N THR A 264 1.99 18.80 -14.64
CA THR A 264 2.58 19.16 -13.34
C THR A 264 4.08 18.84 -13.28
N PHE A 265 4.50 17.71 -13.86
CA PHE A 265 5.87 17.20 -13.82
C PHE A 265 6.59 17.27 -15.18
N GLU A 266 6.18 18.19 -16.05
CA GLU A 266 6.72 18.30 -17.41
C GLU A 266 8.25 18.45 -17.44
N ILE A 267 8.81 19.24 -16.53
CA ILE A 267 10.26 19.50 -16.45
C ILE A 267 11.01 18.22 -16.05
N GLU A 268 10.49 17.50 -15.07
CA GLU A 268 11.07 16.24 -14.59
C GLU A 268 11.01 15.17 -15.67
N ILE A 269 9.87 15.05 -16.36
CA ILE A 269 9.66 14.13 -17.47
C ILE A 269 10.68 14.40 -18.59
N LYS A 270 10.82 15.66 -19.03
CA LYS A 270 11.84 16.07 -20.01
C LYS A 270 13.25 15.73 -19.54
N THR A 271 13.56 15.97 -18.27
CA THR A 271 14.87 15.66 -17.69
C THR A 271 15.16 14.16 -17.68
N ILE A 272 14.16 13.31 -17.44
CA ILE A 272 14.33 11.85 -17.50
C ILE A 272 14.55 11.41 -18.95
N LEU A 273 13.71 11.88 -19.88
CA LEU A 273 13.78 11.50 -21.29
C LEU A 273 15.08 11.97 -21.96
N SER A 274 15.69 13.08 -21.51
CA SER A 274 17.01 13.50 -22.00
C SER A 274 18.17 12.59 -21.54
N LYS A 275 17.96 11.80 -20.48
CA LYS A 275 19.00 10.92 -19.90
C LYS A 275 18.81 9.44 -20.22
N ILE A 276 17.60 9.03 -20.56
CA ILE A 276 17.25 7.63 -20.83
C ILE A 276 16.83 7.49 -22.28
N SER A 277 17.48 6.60 -23.04
CA SER A 277 17.05 6.31 -24.41
C SER A 277 15.65 5.67 -24.39
N ILE A 278 14.86 5.99 -25.41
CA ILE A 278 13.50 5.43 -25.57
C ILE A 278 13.52 3.91 -25.63
N THR A 279 14.57 3.32 -26.20
CA THR A 279 14.75 1.86 -26.23
C THR A 279 14.85 1.28 -24.84
N ARG A 280 15.66 1.89 -23.95
CA ARG A 280 15.74 1.47 -22.53
C ARG A 280 14.39 1.62 -21.83
N LEU A 281 13.67 2.71 -22.07
CA LEU A 281 12.33 2.92 -21.50
C LEU A 281 11.35 1.83 -21.94
N LYS A 282 11.35 1.46 -23.23
CA LYS A 282 10.54 0.36 -23.77
C LYS A 282 10.92 -0.99 -23.13
N ILE A 283 12.20 -1.25 -22.91
CA ILE A 283 12.68 -2.46 -22.23
C ILE A 283 12.16 -2.49 -20.78
N TYR A 284 12.25 -1.40 -20.03
CA TYR A 284 11.71 -1.32 -18.66
C TYR A 284 10.20 -1.51 -18.63
N LEU A 285 9.46 -0.94 -19.60
CA LEU A 285 8.02 -1.12 -19.70
C LEU A 285 7.65 -2.58 -20.01
N ALA A 286 8.24 -3.16 -21.05
CA ALA A 286 8.00 -4.55 -21.44
C ALA A 286 8.29 -5.49 -20.28
N PHE A 287 9.39 -5.24 -19.58
CA PHE A 287 9.78 -6.00 -18.42
C PHE A 287 8.79 -5.84 -17.23
N SER A 288 8.30 -4.63 -16.98
CA SER A 288 7.26 -4.38 -15.97
C SER A 288 5.96 -5.11 -16.31
N VAL A 289 5.55 -5.11 -17.60
CA VAL A 289 4.37 -5.83 -18.06
C VAL A 289 4.54 -7.34 -17.90
N VAL A 290 5.69 -7.90 -18.34
CA VAL A 290 5.98 -9.33 -18.18
C VAL A 290 5.98 -9.73 -16.70
N THR A 291 6.56 -8.90 -15.84
CA THR A 291 6.58 -9.13 -14.39
C THR A 291 5.17 -9.10 -13.80
N LEU A 292 4.34 -8.16 -14.23
CA LEU A 292 2.94 -8.07 -13.84
C LEU A 292 2.18 -9.34 -14.22
N LEU A 293 2.31 -9.78 -15.47
CA LEU A 293 1.65 -10.99 -15.97
C LEU A 293 2.12 -12.23 -15.20
N PHE A 294 3.44 -12.35 -15.01
CA PHE A 294 4.02 -13.47 -14.27
C PHE A 294 3.59 -13.48 -12.80
N SER A 295 3.57 -12.32 -12.16
CA SER A 295 3.08 -12.18 -10.79
C SER A 295 1.58 -12.48 -10.67
N GLY A 296 0.79 -12.05 -11.67
CA GLY A 296 -0.64 -12.33 -11.75
C GLY A 296 -0.94 -13.83 -11.86
N PHE A 297 -0.07 -14.58 -12.53
CA PHE A 297 -0.18 -16.01 -12.68
C PHE A 297 0.25 -16.78 -11.42
N LEU A 298 1.39 -16.41 -10.82
CA LEU A 298 1.96 -17.13 -9.68
C LEU A 298 1.37 -16.75 -8.33
N ILE A 299 1.00 -15.48 -8.17
CA ILE A 299 0.57 -14.93 -6.89
C ILE A 299 -0.88 -14.52 -7.05
N LEU A 300 -1.72 -14.92 -6.11
CA LEU A 300 -3.13 -14.54 -6.01
C LEU A 300 -3.31 -13.01 -6.01
N LEU A 301 -3.22 -12.37 -7.19
CA LEU A 301 -3.44 -10.93 -7.40
C LEU A 301 -4.93 -10.52 -7.31
N ASN A 302 -5.70 -11.21 -6.47
CA ASN A 302 -7.12 -10.93 -6.35
C ASN A 302 -7.44 -9.73 -5.45
N SER A 303 -6.43 -9.15 -4.76
CA SER A 303 -6.66 -7.99 -3.91
C SER A 303 -6.20 -6.70 -4.58
N SER A 304 -7.04 -5.68 -4.53
CA SER A 304 -6.70 -4.30 -4.94
C SER A 304 -5.41 -3.79 -4.31
N ARG A 305 -5.12 -4.20 -3.09
CA ARG A 305 -3.94 -3.82 -2.28
C ARG A 305 -2.60 -4.05 -2.98
N THR A 306 -2.48 -5.14 -3.72
CA THR A 306 -1.24 -5.50 -4.41
C THR A 306 -1.02 -4.68 -5.67
N LEU A 307 -2.09 -4.24 -6.33
CA LEU A 307 -2.02 -3.43 -7.55
C LEU A 307 -1.69 -1.95 -7.26
N GLU A 308 -1.94 -1.46 -6.06
CA GLU A 308 -1.82 -0.03 -5.73
C GLU A 308 -0.41 0.52 -5.90
N ILE A 309 0.60 -0.21 -5.44
CA ILE A 309 2.02 0.17 -5.58
C ILE A 309 2.39 0.26 -7.06
N ILE A 310 1.95 -0.73 -7.83
CA ILE A 310 2.21 -0.83 -9.26
C ILE A 310 1.51 0.29 -10.01
N THR A 311 0.29 0.66 -9.60
CA THR A 311 -0.49 1.72 -10.22
C THR A 311 0.28 3.04 -10.28
N PHE A 312 0.93 3.43 -9.18
CA PHE A 312 1.69 4.67 -9.14
C PHE A 312 2.94 4.62 -10.03
N TYR A 313 3.70 3.52 -10.03
CA TYR A 313 4.83 3.37 -10.95
C TYR A 313 4.38 3.31 -12.41
N THR A 314 3.23 2.70 -12.68
CA THR A 314 2.64 2.69 -14.02
C THR A 314 2.26 4.10 -14.46
N LEU A 315 1.73 4.94 -13.56
CA LEU A 315 1.47 6.37 -13.86
C LEU A 315 2.76 7.08 -14.30
N ILE A 316 3.87 6.89 -13.57
CA ILE A 316 5.16 7.51 -13.93
C ILE A 316 5.64 7.00 -15.29
N LEU A 317 5.68 5.70 -15.52
CA LEU A 317 6.15 5.12 -16.79
C LEU A 317 5.27 5.54 -17.97
N SER A 318 3.94 5.51 -17.80
CA SER A 318 2.99 5.96 -18.81
C SER A 318 3.17 7.44 -19.13
N SER A 319 3.46 8.28 -18.13
CA SER A 319 3.71 9.71 -18.35
C SER A 319 4.93 9.95 -19.25
N LEU A 320 5.99 9.17 -19.09
CA LEU A 320 7.19 9.28 -19.95
C LEU A 320 6.89 8.86 -21.39
N LEU A 321 6.16 7.76 -21.59
CA LEU A 321 5.81 7.27 -22.93
C LEU A 321 4.82 8.21 -23.64
N VAL A 322 3.74 8.59 -22.95
CA VAL A 322 2.70 9.46 -23.53
C VAL A 322 3.28 10.83 -23.84
N TYR A 323 4.14 11.38 -22.97
CA TYR A 323 4.79 12.64 -23.26
C TYR A 323 5.70 12.55 -24.50
N HIS A 324 6.42 11.43 -24.66
CA HIS A 324 7.32 11.23 -25.80
C HIS A 324 6.56 11.15 -27.14
N TYR A 325 5.42 10.43 -27.20
CA TYR A 325 4.68 10.19 -28.44
C TYR A 325 3.53 11.17 -28.67
N PHE A 326 2.94 11.71 -27.61
CA PHE A 326 1.70 12.51 -27.62
C PHE A 326 1.84 13.75 -26.73
N GLU A 327 2.83 14.62 -27.02
CA GLU A 327 3.08 15.80 -26.17
C GLU A 327 1.86 16.69 -25.96
N ASN A 328 0.97 16.78 -26.94
CA ASN A 328 -0.26 17.56 -26.86
C ASN A 328 -1.28 17.01 -25.84
N PHE A 329 -1.16 15.76 -25.42
CA PHE A 329 -2.08 15.14 -24.46
C PHE A 329 -2.12 15.90 -23.12
N LYS A 330 -1.03 16.54 -22.72
CA LYS A 330 -0.97 17.42 -21.55
C LYS A 330 -1.94 18.59 -21.59
N LYS A 331 -2.45 19.00 -22.77
CA LYS A 331 -3.44 20.11 -22.91
C LYS A 331 -4.78 19.75 -22.26
N LEU A 332 -5.08 18.47 -22.09
CA LEU A 332 -6.30 17.99 -21.43
C LEU A 332 -6.23 18.05 -19.90
N PHE A 333 -5.22 18.68 -19.32
CA PHE A 333 -5.01 18.72 -17.87
C PHE A 333 -6.19 19.31 -17.07
N TRP A 334 -6.94 20.24 -17.65
CA TRP A 334 -8.14 20.81 -17.01
C TRP A 334 -9.24 19.75 -16.84
N VAL A 335 -9.43 18.90 -17.85
CA VAL A 335 -10.38 17.78 -17.77
C VAL A 335 -9.97 16.83 -16.64
N SER A 336 -8.70 16.47 -16.59
CA SER A 336 -8.16 15.63 -15.50
C SER A 336 -8.30 16.28 -14.12
N ALA A 337 -8.12 17.60 -14.02
CA ALA A 337 -8.28 18.33 -12.75
C ALA A 337 -9.73 18.29 -12.26
N LEU A 338 -10.71 18.43 -13.16
CA LEU A 338 -12.13 18.30 -12.84
C LEU A 338 -12.48 16.87 -12.42
N ILE A 339 -11.94 15.88 -13.14
CA ILE A 339 -12.16 14.45 -12.87
C ILE A 339 -11.68 14.07 -11.44
N LEU A 340 -10.57 14.67 -10.97
CA LEU A 340 -10.08 14.42 -9.61
C LEU A 340 -11.08 14.79 -8.51
N LEU A 341 -11.95 15.76 -8.77
CA LEU A 341 -12.92 16.25 -7.80
C LEU A 341 -14.28 15.53 -7.89
N LEU A 342 -14.44 14.63 -8.85
CA LEU A 342 -15.69 13.89 -9.02
C LEU A 342 -15.97 12.99 -7.81
N PRO A 343 -17.25 12.79 -7.45
CA PRO A 343 -17.64 11.79 -6.49
C PRO A 343 -17.33 10.38 -7.01
N THR A 344 -17.41 9.39 -6.14
CA THR A 344 -17.28 7.99 -6.54
C THR A 344 -18.38 7.61 -7.53
N ILE A 345 -17.98 7.15 -8.72
CA ILE A 345 -18.89 6.71 -9.78
C ILE A 345 -18.86 5.18 -9.83
N ASN A 346 -20.02 4.54 -9.71
CA ASN A 346 -20.15 3.12 -9.94
C ASN A 346 -20.09 2.84 -11.44
N LEU A 347 -19.11 2.08 -11.90
CA LEU A 347 -18.94 1.72 -13.31
C LEU A 347 -19.77 0.48 -13.64
N PHE A 348 -19.52 -0.60 -12.94
CA PHE A 348 -20.23 -1.87 -13.07
C PHE A 348 -20.00 -2.76 -11.85
N GLU A 349 -20.79 -3.81 -11.73
CA GLU A 349 -20.65 -4.82 -10.70
C GLU A 349 -20.49 -6.20 -11.37
N LEU A 350 -19.49 -6.96 -10.94
CA LEU A 350 -19.25 -8.32 -11.42
C LEU A 350 -19.34 -9.27 -10.22
N LYS A 351 -20.41 -10.05 -10.15
CA LYS A 351 -20.75 -10.88 -8.99
C LYS A 351 -20.80 -10.00 -7.71
N SER A 352 -19.85 -10.19 -6.78
CA SER A 352 -19.74 -9.41 -5.53
C SER A 352 -18.75 -8.26 -5.60
N THR A 353 -18.07 -8.07 -6.75
CA THR A 353 -17.03 -7.04 -6.90
C THR A 353 -17.60 -5.81 -7.59
N LYS A 354 -17.59 -4.69 -6.86
CA LYS A 354 -18.04 -3.39 -7.37
C LYS A 354 -16.86 -2.60 -7.91
N PHE A 355 -16.88 -2.28 -9.20
CA PHE A 355 -15.88 -1.43 -9.83
C PHE A 355 -16.33 0.02 -9.77
N ARG A 356 -15.58 0.84 -9.04
CA ARG A 356 -15.93 2.23 -8.74
C ARG A 356 -14.81 3.16 -9.15
N LEU A 357 -15.08 4.11 -10.03
CA LEU A 357 -14.13 5.17 -10.33
C LEU A 357 -14.16 6.18 -9.17
N SER A 358 -13.06 6.26 -8.44
CA SER A 358 -12.87 7.20 -7.34
C SER A 358 -11.41 7.65 -7.32
N TYR A 359 -11.22 8.94 -7.05
CA TYR A 359 -9.89 9.53 -6.86
C TYR A 359 -9.63 9.92 -5.39
N ASN A 360 -10.47 9.44 -4.50
CA ASN A 360 -10.33 9.55 -3.05
C ASN A 360 -10.48 10.97 -2.47
N ILE A 361 -10.18 12.04 -3.20
CA ILE A 361 -10.19 13.43 -2.69
C ILE A 361 -11.58 13.80 -2.16
N ASN A 362 -12.61 13.57 -2.95
CA ASN A 362 -13.99 13.86 -2.54
C ASN A 362 -14.40 13.01 -1.33
N ALA A 363 -14.03 11.71 -1.32
CA ALA A 363 -14.33 10.82 -0.20
C ALA A 363 -13.64 11.28 1.10
N ILE A 364 -12.36 11.72 1.03
CA ILE A 364 -11.65 12.28 2.19
C ILE A 364 -12.35 13.54 2.69
N PHE A 365 -12.73 14.45 1.78
CA PHE A 365 -13.42 15.67 2.14
C PHE A 365 -14.78 15.39 2.80
N GLN A 366 -15.58 14.49 2.23
CA GLN A 366 -16.85 14.07 2.80
C GLN A 366 -16.69 13.43 4.18
N GLU A 367 -15.65 12.62 4.37
CA GLU A 367 -15.37 12.00 5.66
C GLU A 367 -15.08 13.04 6.74
N VAL A 368 -14.21 14.04 6.41
CA VAL A 368 -13.89 15.13 7.36
C VAL A 368 -15.10 15.97 7.72
N MET A 369 -15.97 16.26 6.74
CA MET A 369 -17.06 17.21 6.92
C MET A 369 -18.35 16.60 7.51
N TYR A 370 -18.64 15.34 7.20
CA TYR A 370 -19.97 14.75 7.45
C TYR A 370 -19.95 13.47 8.25
N SER A 371 -18.79 12.82 8.47
CA SER A 371 -18.77 11.57 9.22
C SER A 371 -18.71 11.81 10.74
N LYS A 372 -19.18 10.80 11.46
CA LYS A 372 -19.19 10.80 12.92
C LYS A 372 -17.97 10.07 13.49
N LEU A 373 -16.76 10.50 13.10
CA LEU A 373 -15.50 9.82 13.44
C LEU A 373 -15.30 9.65 14.96
N ALA A 374 -15.60 10.69 15.76
CA ALA A 374 -15.49 10.60 17.20
C ALA A 374 -16.47 9.57 17.80
N GLN A 375 -17.70 9.51 17.28
CA GLN A 375 -18.68 8.52 17.70
C GLN A 375 -18.24 7.09 17.32
N TYR A 376 -17.66 6.92 16.14
CA TYR A 376 -17.07 5.63 15.74
C TYR A 376 -15.97 5.17 16.71
N GLU A 377 -15.02 6.03 16.98
CA GLU A 377 -13.93 5.73 17.92
C GLU A 377 -14.46 5.37 19.31
N GLU A 378 -15.39 6.14 19.82
CA GLU A 378 -16.01 5.90 21.11
C GLU A 378 -16.74 4.55 21.17
N GLN A 379 -17.55 4.23 20.15
CA GLN A 379 -18.26 2.95 20.07
C GLN A 379 -17.29 1.75 20.02
N VAL A 380 -16.22 1.84 19.21
CA VAL A 380 -15.22 0.77 19.15
C VAL A 380 -14.48 0.63 20.48
N ASN A 381 -14.05 1.73 21.09
CA ASN A 381 -13.36 1.70 22.37
C ASN A 381 -14.27 1.22 23.51
N ALA A 382 -15.56 1.57 23.52
CA ALA A 382 -16.54 1.08 24.47
C ALA A 382 -16.73 -0.44 24.34
N ARG A 383 -16.83 -0.95 23.09
CA ARG A 383 -16.90 -2.39 22.80
C ARG A 383 -15.68 -3.12 23.36
N HIS A 384 -14.46 -2.61 23.12
CA HIS A 384 -13.24 -3.23 23.62
C HIS A 384 -13.13 -3.17 25.15
N ARG A 385 -13.56 -2.07 25.79
CA ARG A 385 -13.65 -1.99 27.26
C ARG A 385 -14.61 -3.03 27.82
N PHE A 386 -15.78 -3.18 27.21
CA PHE A 386 -16.79 -4.18 27.63
C PHE A 386 -16.23 -5.60 27.48
N LEU A 387 -15.65 -5.98 26.33
CA LEU A 387 -15.06 -7.29 26.10
C LEU A 387 -13.95 -7.63 27.09
N ARG A 388 -13.15 -6.64 27.49
CA ARG A 388 -12.07 -6.83 28.46
C ARG A 388 -12.60 -7.08 29.87
N ASN A 389 -13.64 -6.38 30.27
CA ASN A 389 -14.15 -6.40 31.65
C ASN A 389 -15.21 -7.51 31.89
N SER A 390 -15.90 -7.96 30.87
CA SER A 390 -16.89 -9.02 30.98
C SER A 390 -16.24 -10.35 31.38
N LYS A 391 -16.89 -11.06 32.29
CA LYS A 391 -16.51 -12.42 32.70
C LYS A 391 -17.27 -13.51 31.93
N GLU A 392 -18.29 -13.12 31.16
CA GLU A 392 -19.12 -14.06 30.43
C GLU A 392 -18.33 -14.74 29.29
N PRO A 393 -18.49 -16.06 29.11
CA PRO A 393 -17.82 -16.80 28.04
C PRO A 393 -18.44 -16.50 26.67
N LYS A 394 -19.76 -16.26 26.61
CA LYS A 394 -20.53 -15.94 25.40
C LYS A 394 -21.08 -14.53 25.49
N ILE A 395 -20.78 -13.71 24.49
CA ILE A 395 -21.06 -12.28 24.49
C ILE A 395 -21.79 -11.89 23.21
N TYR A 396 -22.86 -11.12 23.34
CA TYR A 396 -23.59 -10.49 22.24
C TYR A 396 -23.37 -8.98 22.27
N LEU A 397 -22.94 -8.42 21.14
CA LEU A 397 -22.60 -7.01 20.99
C LEU A 397 -23.58 -6.29 20.08
N GLN A 398 -23.80 -5.02 20.36
CA GLN A 398 -24.51 -4.15 19.43
C GLN A 398 -23.63 -3.81 18.22
N PRO A 399 -24.22 -3.68 17.01
CA PRO A 399 -23.49 -3.26 15.83
C PRO A 399 -22.97 -1.82 16.00
N ILE A 400 -21.83 -1.54 15.37
CA ILE A 400 -21.30 -0.17 15.26
C ILE A 400 -22.17 0.59 14.26
N THR A 401 -22.74 1.71 14.67
CA THR A 401 -23.66 2.50 13.84
C THR A 401 -22.98 3.59 13.01
N SER A 402 -21.84 4.07 13.47
CA SER A 402 -21.08 5.18 12.84
C SER A 402 -19.84 4.65 12.13
N ILE A 403 -20.02 3.90 11.03
CA ILE A 403 -18.90 3.29 10.30
C ILE A 403 -18.33 4.29 9.31
N PRO A 404 -17.05 4.72 9.44
CA PRO A 404 -16.40 5.59 8.48
C PRO A 404 -16.04 4.84 7.18
N LYS A 405 -16.00 5.58 6.05
CA LYS A 405 -15.68 5.00 4.75
C LYS A 405 -14.16 4.96 4.49
N ILE A 406 -13.42 5.86 5.13
CA ILE A 406 -11.98 6.03 4.92
C ILE A 406 -11.14 5.25 5.94
N LEU A 407 -11.62 5.07 7.18
CA LEU A 407 -10.97 4.20 8.15
C LEU A 407 -11.28 2.72 7.85
N TYR A 408 -10.34 1.86 8.19
CA TYR A 408 -10.53 0.43 8.02
C TYR A 408 -11.39 -0.13 9.17
N PHE A 409 -12.47 -0.78 8.80
CA PHE A 409 -13.34 -1.43 9.76
C PHE A 409 -14.02 -2.66 9.13
N GLN A 410 -14.07 -3.73 9.88
CA GLN A 410 -14.84 -4.92 9.55
C GLN A 410 -15.65 -5.35 10.77
N GLU A 411 -16.94 -5.55 10.54
CA GLU A 411 -17.88 -5.91 11.61
C GLU A 411 -17.86 -7.42 11.89
N LEU A 412 -18.21 -7.77 13.12
CA LEU A 412 -18.44 -9.15 13.56
C LEU A 412 -19.63 -9.76 12.81
N GLY A 413 -19.63 -11.07 12.72
CA GLY A 413 -20.80 -11.83 12.30
C GLY A 413 -21.78 -12.09 13.45
N THR A 414 -23.04 -12.36 13.08
CA THR A 414 -24.06 -12.90 13.99
C THR A 414 -23.81 -14.40 14.23
N GLU A 415 -24.52 -14.99 15.19
CA GLU A 415 -24.41 -16.44 15.49
C GLU A 415 -24.70 -17.30 14.25
N ASP A 416 -25.67 -16.92 13.42
CA ASP A 416 -26.03 -17.64 12.19
C ASP A 416 -25.04 -17.41 11.02
N LYS A 417 -24.25 -16.32 11.08
CA LYS A 417 -23.29 -15.92 10.02
C LYS A 417 -21.96 -15.49 10.63
N ILE A 418 -21.28 -16.46 11.23
CA ILE A 418 -19.98 -16.24 11.83
C ILE A 418 -18.95 -15.91 10.74
N ASN A 419 -18.09 -14.93 10.99
CA ASN A 419 -16.98 -14.60 10.14
C ASN A 419 -15.66 -14.68 10.91
N TYR A 420 -14.54 -14.50 10.20
CA TYR A 420 -13.21 -14.65 10.79
C TYR A 420 -12.91 -13.59 11.88
N ILE A 421 -13.60 -12.44 11.89
CA ILE A 421 -13.43 -11.40 12.90
C ILE A 421 -13.88 -11.89 14.28
N ASN A 422 -14.96 -12.71 14.34
CA ASN A 422 -15.41 -13.32 15.59
C ASN A 422 -14.26 -14.11 16.23
N SER A 423 -13.67 -15.03 15.48
CA SER A 423 -12.58 -15.87 15.99
C SER A 423 -11.33 -15.09 16.39
N GLN A 424 -11.06 -13.96 15.74
CA GLN A 424 -9.94 -13.09 16.09
C GLN A 424 -10.13 -12.44 17.47
N LEU A 425 -11.31 -11.86 17.71
CA LEU A 425 -11.61 -11.23 18.99
C LEU A 425 -11.81 -12.26 20.11
N GLU A 426 -12.42 -13.42 19.82
CA GLU A 426 -12.52 -14.54 20.73
C GLU A 426 -11.15 -14.97 21.28
N LYS A 427 -10.20 -15.21 20.39
CA LYS A 427 -8.81 -15.54 20.77
C LYS A 427 -8.15 -14.42 21.57
N PHE A 428 -8.32 -13.16 21.12
CA PHE A 428 -7.69 -12.04 21.78
C PHE A 428 -8.23 -11.81 23.20
N TYR A 429 -9.57 -11.83 23.39
CA TYR A 429 -10.22 -11.64 24.70
C TYR A 429 -10.39 -12.92 25.51
N LYS A 430 -9.94 -14.09 25.00
CA LYS A 430 -10.10 -15.41 25.63
C LYS A 430 -11.56 -15.70 25.97
N LYS A 431 -12.44 -15.49 24.99
CA LYS A 431 -13.87 -15.78 25.06
C LYS A 431 -14.20 -17.00 24.21
N GLU A 432 -15.23 -17.75 24.61
CA GLU A 432 -15.72 -18.87 23.82
C GLU A 432 -16.40 -18.38 22.55
N HIS A 433 -17.28 -17.37 22.71
CA HIS A 433 -18.03 -16.81 21.60
C HIS A 433 -18.26 -15.30 21.73
N ILE A 434 -18.11 -14.58 20.63
CA ILE A 434 -18.43 -13.17 20.50
C ILE A 434 -19.25 -12.97 19.22
N PHE A 435 -20.50 -12.52 19.34
CA PHE A 435 -21.40 -12.33 18.21
C PHE A 435 -22.03 -10.94 18.22
N LEU A 436 -22.54 -10.52 17.05
CA LEU A 436 -23.51 -9.43 17.00
C LEU A 436 -24.88 -9.95 17.44
N GLN A 437 -25.67 -9.09 18.10
CA GLN A 437 -27.08 -9.34 18.31
C GLN A 437 -27.79 -9.36 16.95
N SER A 438 -28.61 -10.38 16.72
CA SER A 438 -29.55 -10.42 15.60
C SER A 438 -30.54 -9.27 15.75
N GLN A 439 -30.71 -8.45 14.71
CA GLN A 439 -31.73 -7.42 14.67
C GLN A 439 -33.13 -8.02 14.53
#